data_8f051a1c317578adf7e44f55bde9db14
#
_entry.id   8f051a1c317578adf7e44f55bde9db14
#
_cell.length_a   1.000
_cell.length_b   1.000
_cell.length_c   1.000
_cell.angle_alpha   90.00
_cell.angle_beta   90.00
_cell.angle_gamma   90.00
#
_symmetry.space_group_name_H-M   'P 1'
#
loop_
_entity.id
_entity.type
_entity.pdbx_description
1 polymer ?
#
loop_
_entity_poly.entity_id
_entity_poly.type
_entity_poly.pdbx_seq_one_letter_code
_entity_poly.pdbx_strand_id
1 'polypeptide(L)'
;MTGNWKAAGSNGLIYKARELDLANLPKIDSHLHTSWTDGEATVDAVYEAAAACGLATVLYSEHSRKMSVDWFPSFAAQVRALPQTPCKAYVGTEVKVESRDGDIDTIPAISELCDFVMASVHRFIGSDGRTLQFEQTDPDVAIDLEYDLTWAVLANPQVDILGHMFGMSYRRFKRVPPDDRIRALIARAAEYVVAVEVNSYYHPNAYQMIEWCREFDAFVTFGSNAHSLAEVGAITRLLERQAKNA
;
A
#
# COMPACT_ATOMS: atom_id res chain seq x y z
N MET A 1 11.94 -5.58 -14.78
CA MET A 1 10.86 -6.52 -15.20
C MET A 1 9.88 -6.51 -14.03
N THR A 2 8.86 -5.64 -14.08
CA THR A 2 7.74 -5.69 -13.14
C THR A 2 7.22 -7.12 -13.15
N GLY A 3 7.31 -7.78 -12.01
CA GLY A 3 7.04 -9.22 -11.90
C GLY A 3 5.65 -9.54 -12.42
N ASN A 4 5.53 -10.58 -13.22
CA ASN A 4 4.27 -11.04 -13.80
C ASN A 4 3.37 -11.69 -12.71
N TRP A 5 3.25 -11.04 -11.54
CA TRP A 5 2.42 -11.52 -10.43
C TRP A 5 0.95 -11.61 -10.85
N LYS A 6 0.51 -10.73 -11.75
CA LYS A 6 -0.85 -10.70 -12.31
C LYS A 6 -1.23 -12.00 -13.01
N ALA A 7 -0.24 -12.73 -13.53
CA ALA A 7 -0.47 -14.04 -14.17
C ALA A 7 -0.32 -15.24 -13.20
N ALA A 8 0.37 -15.05 -12.06
CA ALA A 8 0.70 -16.15 -11.14
C ALA A 8 -0.35 -16.40 -10.03
N GLY A 9 -1.32 -15.49 -9.86
CA GLY A 9 -2.42 -15.61 -8.89
C GLY A 9 -2.05 -15.35 -7.42
N SER A 10 -0.82 -15.63 -6.99
CA SER A 10 -0.26 -15.28 -5.67
C SER A 10 1.25 -15.38 -5.73
N ASN A 11 1.94 -14.51 -5.00
CA ASN A 11 3.41 -14.46 -4.96
C ASN A 11 3.98 -14.40 -3.54
N GLY A 12 3.17 -14.70 -2.54
CA GLY A 12 3.54 -14.61 -1.12
C GLY A 12 3.42 -13.20 -0.52
N LEU A 13 3.01 -12.18 -1.30
CA LEU A 13 2.74 -10.82 -0.84
C LEU A 13 1.31 -10.37 -1.19
N ILE A 14 0.85 -10.72 -2.39
CA ILE A 14 -0.48 -10.39 -2.92
C ILE A 14 -1.28 -11.69 -3.05
N TYR A 15 -2.54 -11.66 -2.63
CA TYR A 15 -3.44 -12.82 -2.58
C TYR A 15 -4.78 -12.49 -3.23
N LYS A 16 -5.42 -13.48 -3.86
CA LYS A 16 -6.84 -13.37 -4.18
C LYS A 16 -7.65 -13.42 -2.89
N ALA A 17 -8.45 -12.41 -2.64
CA ALA A 17 -9.19 -12.30 -1.38
C ALA A 17 -10.10 -13.51 -1.11
N ARG A 18 -10.71 -14.09 -2.16
CA ARG A 18 -11.55 -15.30 -2.04
C ARG A 18 -10.81 -16.55 -1.61
N GLU A 19 -9.51 -16.63 -1.89
CA GLU A 19 -8.67 -17.79 -1.56
C GLU A 19 -8.07 -17.71 -0.15
N LEU A 20 -8.26 -16.59 0.57
CA LEU A 20 -7.75 -16.42 1.91
C LEU A 20 -8.52 -17.30 2.91
N ASP A 21 -7.78 -18.03 3.72
CA ASP A 21 -8.28 -18.62 4.95
C ASP A 21 -8.34 -17.53 6.04
N LEU A 22 -9.54 -17.06 6.35
CA LEU A 22 -9.75 -15.99 7.33
C LEU A 22 -9.37 -16.39 8.76
N ALA A 23 -9.32 -17.69 9.05
CA ALA A 23 -8.85 -18.20 10.35
C ALA A 23 -7.32 -18.19 10.45
N ASN A 24 -6.62 -18.17 9.31
CA ASN A 24 -5.16 -18.25 9.25
C ASN A 24 -4.62 -17.33 8.13
N LEU A 25 -4.78 -16.02 8.31
CA LEU A 25 -4.31 -15.04 7.35
C LEU A 25 -2.78 -15.04 7.23
N PRO A 26 -2.22 -14.75 6.04
CA PRO A 26 -0.77 -14.72 5.82
C PRO A 26 -0.12 -13.63 6.66
N LYS A 27 1.01 -13.97 7.30
CA LYS A 27 1.82 -13.03 8.09
C LYS A 27 2.77 -12.29 7.16
N ILE A 28 2.30 -11.18 6.64
CA ILE A 28 3.06 -10.30 5.73
C ILE A 28 2.93 -8.85 6.18
N ASP A 29 3.84 -8.02 5.71
CA ASP A 29 3.73 -6.57 5.83
C ASP A 29 4.19 -5.90 4.52
N SER A 30 3.26 -5.36 3.78
CA SER A 30 3.50 -4.79 2.46
C SER A 30 3.77 -3.29 2.47
N HIS A 31 3.94 -2.68 3.67
CA HIS A 31 4.10 -1.23 3.74
C HIS A 31 5.03 -0.82 4.88
N LEU A 32 6.33 -0.75 4.55
CA LEU A 32 7.41 -0.45 5.50
C LEU A 32 8.28 0.67 4.93
N HIS A 33 8.62 1.64 5.81
CA HIS A 33 9.56 2.73 5.54
C HIS A 33 10.81 2.58 6.41
N THR A 34 11.92 3.09 5.89
CA THR A 34 13.21 3.06 6.58
C THR A 34 13.86 4.44 6.60
N SER A 35 15.05 4.53 7.18
CA SER A 35 15.86 5.76 7.20
C SER A 35 16.34 6.24 5.82
N TRP A 36 15.98 5.55 4.74
CA TRP A 36 16.16 6.04 3.38
C TRP A 36 15.22 7.21 3.06
N THR A 37 14.03 7.23 3.67
CA THR A 37 13.09 8.34 3.54
C THR A 37 12.69 8.90 4.91
N ASP A 38 11.59 8.48 5.49
CA ASP A 38 11.03 9.05 6.71
C ASP A 38 10.78 8.02 7.83
N GLY A 39 11.23 6.77 7.63
CA GLY A 39 11.27 5.78 8.72
C GLY A 39 12.47 6.01 9.65
N GLU A 40 12.36 5.56 10.89
CA GLU A 40 13.37 5.76 11.93
C GLU A 40 14.53 4.74 11.86
N ALA A 41 14.30 3.56 11.27
CA ALA A 41 15.20 2.43 11.34
C ALA A 41 15.85 2.08 9.99
N THR A 42 17.01 1.43 10.04
CA THR A 42 17.69 0.92 8.84
C THR A 42 16.96 -0.27 8.23
N VAL A 43 17.25 -0.56 6.96
CA VAL A 43 16.73 -1.74 6.23
C VAL A 43 16.99 -3.03 7.03
N ASP A 44 18.22 -3.21 7.54
CA ASP A 44 18.59 -4.41 8.31
C ASP A 44 17.80 -4.52 9.62
N ALA A 45 17.66 -3.41 10.36
CA ALA A 45 16.90 -3.41 11.61
C ALA A 45 15.41 -3.70 11.40
N VAL A 46 14.81 -3.18 10.33
CA VAL A 46 13.43 -3.50 9.94
C VAL A 46 13.30 -4.98 9.57
N TYR A 47 14.30 -5.55 8.85
CA TYR A 47 14.31 -6.97 8.52
C TYR A 47 14.35 -7.87 9.78
N GLU A 48 15.23 -7.53 10.73
CA GLU A 48 15.34 -8.26 12.01
C GLU A 48 14.02 -8.20 12.80
N ALA A 49 13.38 -7.03 12.84
CA ALA A 49 12.07 -6.86 13.49
C ALA A 49 10.98 -7.68 12.78
N ALA A 50 10.97 -7.70 11.46
CA ALA A 50 10.03 -8.49 10.66
C ALA A 50 10.20 -9.99 10.91
N ALA A 51 11.42 -10.48 10.91
CA ALA A 51 11.76 -11.87 11.23
C ALA A 51 11.36 -12.24 12.67
N ALA A 52 11.63 -11.36 13.64
CA ALA A 52 11.24 -11.55 15.05
C ALA A 52 9.70 -11.56 15.24
N CYS A 53 8.95 -10.82 14.43
CA CYS A 53 7.49 -10.86 14.39
C CYS A 53 6.92 -12.10 13.67
N GLY A 54 7.78 -12.95 13.09
CA GLY A 54 7.37 -14.13 12.33
C GLY A 54 6.71 -13.80 11.00
N LEU A 55 7.03 -12.66 10.40
CA LEU A 55 6.55 -12.31 9.06
C LEU A 55 7.24 -13.19 8.02
N ALA A 56 6.45 -13.77 7.13
CA ALA A 56 6.94 -14.59 6.03
C ALA A 56 7.46 -13.73 4.86
N THR A 57 6.87 -12.55 4.67
CA THR A 57 7.17 -11.67 3.55
C THR A 57 6.99 -10.20 3.95
N VAL A 58 7.87 -9.35 3.45
CA VAL A 58 7.79 -7.89 3.62
C VAL A 58 8.06 -7.16 2.31
N LEU A 59 7.45 -5.98 2.15
CA LEU A 59 7.75 -5.04 1.08
C LEU A 59 8.28 -3.74 1.71
N TYR A 60 9.48 -3.37 1.33
CA TYR A 60 10.04 -2.06 1.61
C TYR A 60 9.50 -1.08 0.57
N SER A 61 8.62 -0.18 0.98
CA SER A 61 7.85 0.71 0.11
C SER A 61 8.23 2.17 0.29
N GLU A 62 9.53 2.49 0.13
CA GLU A 62 10.03 3.83 0.35
C GLU A 62 9.33 4.90 -0.50
N HIS A 63 9.20 6.10 0.04
CA HIS A 63 8.70 7.25 -0.68
C HIS A 63 9.67 7.69 -1.79
N SER A 64 9.49 7.20 -3.01
CA SER A 64 10.25 7.71 -4.13
C SER A 64 9.49 8.76 -4.92
N ARG A 65 10.26 9.52 -5.70
CA ARG A 65 9.80 10.55 -6.63
C ARG A 65 10.62 10.46 -7.91
N LYS A 66 10.19 11.10 -8.97
CA LYS A 66 10.95 11.22 -10.24
C LYS A 66 12.42 11.63 -10.04
N MET A 67 12.72 12.37 -8.96
CA MET A 67 14.05 12.85 -8.62
C MET A 67 14.88 11.90 -7.75
N SER A 68 14.35 10.74 -7.35
CA SER A 68 15.02 9.80 -6.41
C SER A 68 16.04 8.87 -7.08
N VAL A 69 16.51 9.22 -8.26
CA VAL A 69 17.43 8.40 -9.06
C VAL A 69 18.84 8.28 -8.49
N ASP A 70 19.22 9.16 -7.61
CA ASP A 70 20.52 9.21 -6.96
C ASP A 70 20.67 8.18 -5.82
N TRP A 71 19.62 7.89 -5.08
CA TRP A 71 19.64 7.02 -3.92
C TRP A 71 18.91 5.68 -4.11
N PHE A 72 17.82 5.66 -4.88
CA PHE A 72 16.96 4.49 -4.99
C PHE A 72 17.66 3.20 -5.46
N PRO A 73 18.64 3.24 -6.41
CA PRO A 73 19.41 2.05 -6.77
C PRO A 73 20.19 1.44 -5.60
N SER A 74 20.75 2.27 -4.70
CA SER A 74 21.48 1.83 -3.52
C SER A 74 20.55 1.19 -2.49
N PHE A 75 19.38 1.78 -2.26
CA PHE A 75 18.33 1.20 -1.44
C PHE A 75 17.89 -0.17 -1.98
N ALA A 76 17.55 -0.24 -3.27
CA ALA A 76 17.14 -1.49 -3.90
C ALA A 76 18.21 -2.60 -3.79
N ALA A 77 19.48 -2.24 -3.96
CA ALA A 77 20.60 -3.17 -3.79
C ALA A 77 20.72 -3.66 -2.33
N GLN A 78 20.52 -2.78 -1.35
CA GLN A 78 20.55 -3.15 0.07
C GLN A 78 19.42 -4.12 0.42
N VAL A 79 18.18 -3.86 -0.01
CA VAL A 79 17.05 -4.79 0.22
C VAL A 79 17.30 -6.14 -0.45
N ARG A 80 17.82 -6.16 -1.68
CA ARG A 80 18.13 -7.42 -2.39
C ARG A 80 19.28 -8.22 -1.75
N ALA A 81 20.15 -7.59 -0.98
CA ALA A 81 21.21 -8.25 -0.25
C ALA A 81 20.74 -8.94 1.05
N LEU A 82 19.52 -8.66 1.51
CA LEU A 82 18.94 -9.28 2.70
C LEU A 82 18.78 -10.81 2.52
N PRO A 83 18.87 -11.59 3.61
CA PRO A 83 18.53 -13.00 3.58
C PRO A 83 17.09 -13.22 3.10
N GLN A 84 16.87 -14.30 2.31
CA GLN A 84 15.51 -14.64 1.83
C GLN A 84 14.76 -15.55 2.80
N THR A 85 15.37 -15.91 3.92
CA THR A 85 14.80 -16.69 5.01
C THR A 85 15.29 -16.14 6.35
N PRO A 86 14.49 -16.10 7.41
CA PRO A 86 13.12 -16.62 7.53
C PRO A 86 12.05 -15.72 6.89
N CYS A 87 12.40 -14.50 6.47
CA CYS A 87 11.48 -13.53 5.88
C CYS A 87 11.95 -13.17 4.46
N LYS A 88 11.03 -13.20 3.49
CA LYS A 88 11.33 -12.75 2.12
C LYS A 88 11.14 -11.25 2.00
N ALA A 89 12.17 -10.54 1.54
CA ALA A 89 12.13 -9.10 1.33
C ALA A 89 11.96 -8.74 -0.15
N TYR A 90 11.03 -7.84 -0.43
CA TYR A 90 10.82 -7.26 -1.75
C TYR A 90 11.17 -5.77 -1.77
N VAL A 91 11.65 -5.31 -2.91
CA VAL A 91 11.86 -3.89 -3.21
C VAL A 91 10.57 -3.31 -3.75
N GLY A 92 10.09 -2.25 -3.15
CA GLY A 92 8.97 -1.49 -3.63
C GLY A 92 9.15 0.00 -3.49
N THR A 93 8.17 0.71 -3.95
CA THR A 93 8.07 2.16 -3.75
C THR A 93 6.63 2.55 -3.49
N GLU A 94 6.43 3.50 -2.59
CA GLU A 94 5.17 4.20 -2.43
C GLU A 94 5.26 5.55 -3.14
N VAL A 95 4.53 5.68 -4.25
CA VAL A 95 4.51 6.89 -5.08
C VAL A 95 3.22 7.67 -4.90
N LYS A 96 3.31 8.99 -5.05
CA LYS A 96 2.14 9.87 -4.97
C LYS A 96 1.37 9.87 -6.27
N VAL A 97 0.04 9.91 -6.17
CA VAL A 97 -0.82 10.33 -7.28
C VAL A 97 -0.54 11.81 -7.56
N GLU A 98 -0.25 12.15 -8.82
CA GLU A 98 0.29 13.44 -9.21
C GLU A 98 -0.69 14.28 -10.03
N SER A 99 -1.64 13.64 -10.71
CA SER A 99 -2.65 14.30 -11.53
C SER A 99 -4.05 13.70 -11.34
N ARG A 100 -5.06 14.39 -11.85
CA ARG A 100 -6.44 13.88 -11.90
C ARG A 100 -6.65 12.82 -12.99
N ASP A 101 -5.67 12.63 -13.87
CA ASP A 101 -5.67 11.59 -14.91
C ASP A 101 -5.02 10.28 -14.42
N GLY A 102 -4.55 10.25 -13.17
CA GLY A 102 -3.95 9.07 -12.55
C GLY A 102 -2.45 8.91 -12.79
N ASP A 103 -1.76 9.99 -13.17
CA ASP A 103 -0.29 9.98 -13.23
C ASP A 103 0.30 9.81 -11.82
N ILE A 104 1.47 9.17 -11.76
CA ILE A 104 2.21 8.90 -10.53
C ILE A 104 3.61 9.51 -10.56
N ASP A 105 4.11 9.87 -9.38
CA ASP A 105 5.41 10.53 -9.21
C ASP A 105 6.57 9.51 -9.27
N THR A 106 6.73 8.85 -10.43
CA THR A 106 7.84 7.92 -10.69
C THR A 106 8.31 8.00 -12.15
N ILE A 107 9.44 7.36 -12.44
CA ILE A 107 10.00 7.18 -13.79
C ILE A 107 10.47 5.75 -13.97
N PRO A 108 10.67 5.25 -15.22
CA PRO A 108 11.13 3.89 -15.49
C PRO A 108 12.42 3.51 -14.74
N ALA A 109 13.37 4.44 -14.62
CA ALA A 109 14.63 4.22 -13.91
C ALA A 109 14.46 3.84 -12.42
N ILE A 110 13.30 4.12 -11.81
CA ILE A 110 12.94 3.74 -10.44
C ILE A 110 12.03 2.53 -10.47
N SER A 111 10.91 2.58 -11.22
CA SER A 111 9.91 1.52 -11.23
C SER A 111 10.45 0.18 -11.74
N GLU A 112 11.42 0.18 -12.65
CA GLU A 112 12.07 -1.05 -13.14
C GLU A 112 12.98 -1.73 -12.09
N LEU A 113 13.38 -1.00 -11.03
CA LEU A 113 14.11 -1.56 -9.90
C LEU A 113 13.16 -2.17 -8.85
N CYS A 114 11.86 -1.90 -8.92
CA CYS A 114 10.87 -2.38 -7.97
C CYS A 114 10.33 -3.76 -8.36
N ASP A 115 10.02 -4.56 -7.36
CA ASP A 115 9.18 -5.74 -7.51
C ASP A 115 7.70 -5.34 -7.55
N PHE A 116 7.34 -4.25 -6.83
CA PHE A 116 5.98 -3.69 -6.77
C PHE A 116 6.01 -2.16 -6.70
N VAL A 117 5.07 -1.53 -7.38
CA VAL A 117 4.78 -0.10 -7.30
C VAL A 117 3.45 0.09 -6.57
N MET A 118 3.51 0.72 -5.40
CA MET A 118 2.34 1.14 -4.63
C MET A 118 2.04 2.60 -4.93
N ALA A 119 0.77 2.92 -5.22
CA ALA A 119 0.33 4.31 -5.41
C ALA A 119 -0.64 4.72 -4.31
N SER A 120 -0.41 5.90 -3.73
CA SER A 120 -1.20 6.45 -2.63
C SER A 120 -1.59 7.90 -2.88
N VAL A 121 -2.78 8.29 -2.42
CA VAL A 121 -3.21 9.69 -2.45
C VAL A 121 -2.72 10.39 -1.19
N HIS A 122 -1.63 11.16 -1.32
CA HIS A 122 -1.03 11.95 -0.23
C HIS A 122 -1.30 13.44 -0.34
N ARG A 123 -1.93 13.89 -1.41
CA ARG A 123 -2.32 15.27 -1.67
C ARG A 123 -3.52 15.30 -2.60
N PHE A 124 -4.26 16.37 -2.56
CA PHE A 124 -5.35 16.60 -3.49
C PHE A 124 -4.93 17.51 -4.62
N ILE A 125 -5.42 17.22 -5.81
CA ILE A 125 -5.17 17.97 -7.03
C ILE A 125 -6.45 18.65 -7.48
N GLY A 126 -6.42 19.98 -7.58
CA GLY A 126 -7.56 20.77 -8.05
C GLY A 126 -7.82 20.57 -9.54
N SER A 127 -8.94 21.09 -10.01
CA SER A 127 -9.31 21.06 -11.44
C SER A 127 -8.33 21.84 -12.35
N ASP A 128 -7.55 22.74 -11.77
CA ASP A 128 -6.50 23.49 -12.43
C ASP A 128 -5.13 22.78 -12.43
N GLY A 129 -5.07 21.54 -11.91
CA GLY A 129 -3.86 20.73 -11.79
C GLY A 129 -2.94 21.12 -10.64
N ARG A 130 -3.33 22.08 -9.80
CA ARG A 130 -2.52 22.50 -8.64
C ARG A 130 -2.86 21.67 -7.39
N THR A 131 -1.85 21.50 -6.53
CA THR A 131 -2.05 20.91 -5.21
C THR A 131 -2.90 21.83 -4.34
N LEU A 132 -3.98 21.27 -3.79
CA LEU A 132 -4.85 21.98 -2.84
C LEU A 132 -4.22 21.99 -1.45
N GLN A 133 -4.44 23.10 -0.72
CA GLN A 133 -4.03 23.19 0.68
C GLN A 133 -5.06 22.48 1.55
N PHE A 134 -4.61 21.60 2.42
CA PHE A 134 -5.50 20.81 3.27
C PHE A 134 -6.33 21.67 4.23
N GLU A 135 -5.72 22.75 4.73
CA GLU A 135 -6.36 23.69 5.66
C GLU A 135 -7.52 24.45 5.01
N GLN A 136 -7.55 24.48 3.69
CA GLN A 136 -8.60 25.16 2.88
C GLN A 136 -9.56 24.16 2.22
N THR A 137 -9.34 22.85 2.43
CA THR A 137 -10.18 21.80 1.83
C THR A 137 -11.30 21.44 2.81
N ASP A 138 -12.55 21.53 2.33
CA ASP A 138 -13.70 21.05 3.10
C ASP A 138 -13.58 19.54 3.33
N PRO A 139 -13.76 19.07 4.58
CA PRO A 139 -13.64 17.66 4.91
C PRO A 139 -14.59 16.72 4.13
N ASP A 140 -15.77 17.19 3.74
CA ASP A 140 -16.70 16.37 2.97
C ASP A 140 -16.31 16.34 1.48
N VAL A 141 -15.73 17.43 0.96
CA VAL A 141 -15.13 17.49 -0.39
C VAL A 141 -13.86 16.62 -0.45
N ALA A 142 -13.15 16.45 0.66
CA ALA A 142 -11.96 15.62 0.72
C ALA A 142 -12.22 14.16 0.31
N ILE A 143 -13.37 13.59 0.69
CA ILE A 143 -13.78 12.23 0.29
C ILE A 143 -13.94 12.14 -1.23
N ASP A 144 -14.59 13.11 -1.87
CA ASP A 144 -14.78 13.10 -3.32
C ASP A 144 -13.45 13.27 -4.06
N LEU A 145 -12.59 14.16 -3.58
CA LEU A 145 -11.26 14.37 -4.18
C LEU A 145 -10.39 13.10 -4.07
N GLU A 146 -10.37 12.45 -2.92
CA GLU A 146 -9.61 11.21 -2.73
C GLU A 146 -10.18 10.07 -3.57
N TYR A 147 -11.52 9.99 -3.66
CA TYR A 147 -12.21 9.04 -4.52
C TYR A 147 -11.82 9.23 -6.00
N ASP A 148 -11.93 10.46 -6.53
CA ASP A 148 -11.63 10.75 -7.93
C ASP A 148 -10.17 10.42 -8.30
N LEU A 149 -9.22 10.83 -7.45
CA LEU A 149 -7.80 10.55 -7.64
C LEU A 149 -7.51 9.04 -7.58
N THR A 150 -8.11 8.34 -6.62
CA THR A 150 -7.98 6.88 -6.49
C THR A 150 -8.60 6.17 -7.69
N TRP A 151 -9.77 6.61 -8.14
CA TRP A 151 -10.44 6.08 -9.32
C TRP A 151 -9.57 6.19 -10.58
N ALA A 152 -8.93 7.34 -10.77
CA ALA A 152 -8.06 7.58 -11.91
C ALA A 152 -6.80 6.72 -11.88
N VAL A 153 -6.11 6.68 -10.72
CA VAL A 153 -4.83 5.96 -10.61
C VAL A 153 -4.97 4.45 -10.74
N LEU A 154 -6.12 3.88 -10.42
CA LEU A 154 -6.37 2.45 -10.61
C LEU A 154 -6.28 2.01 -12.09
N ALA A 155 -6.47 2.91 -13.04
CA ALA A 155 -6.29 2.62 -14.47
C ALA A 155 -4.82 2.75 -14.94
N ASN A 156 -3.90 3.19 -14.08
CA ASN A 156 -2.49 3.32 -14.43
C ASN A 156 -1.81 1.94 -14.45
N PRO A 157 -1.28 1.48 -15.61
CA PRO A 157 -0.72 0.13 -15.74
C PRO A 157 0.56 -0.13 -14.94
N GLN A 158 1.21 0.94 -14.44
CA GLN A 158 2.41 0.83 -13.61
C GLN A 158 2.10 0.53 -12.15
N VAL A 159 0.82 0.64 -11.72
CA VAL A 159 0.42 0.44 -10.33
C VAL A 159 0.09 -1.04 -10.09
N ASP A 160 0.75 -1.60 -9.09
CA ASP A 160 0.52 -2.96 -8.60
C ASP A 160 -0.35 -2.99 -7.35
N ILE A 161 -0.19 -2.01 -6.46
CA ILE A 161 -0.86 -1.92 -5.17
C ILE A 161 -1.48 -0.53 -5.00
N LEU A 162 -2.75 -0.48 -4.63
CA LEU A 162 -3.39 0.73 -4.12
C LEU A 162 -3.13 0.82 -2.62
N GLY A 163 -2.28 1.78 -2.22
CA GLY A 163 -1.95 2.03 -0.82
C GLY A 163 -3.09 2.72 -0.08
N HIS A 164 -3.30 2.34 1.17
CA HIS A 164 -4.23 2.90 2.19
C HIS A 164 -5.38 3.77 1.65
N MET A 165 -6.23 3.18 0.82
CA MET A 165 -7.42 3.82 0.24
C MET A 165 -8.19 4.65 1.26
N PHE A 166 -8.51 5.91 0.93
CA PHE A 166 -9.13 6.90 1.83
C PHE A 166 -8.30 7.24 3.08
N GLY A 167 -6.97 7.04 3.04
CA GLY A 167 -6.09 7.35 4.15
C GLY A 167 -6.15 8.80 4.60
N MET A 168 -6.26 9.75 3.68
CA MET A 168 -6.41 11.18 3.98
C MET A 168 -7.76 11.47 4.66
N SER A 169 -8.85 10.91 4.13
CA SER A 169 -10.18 11.07 4.72
C SER A 169 -10.23 10.56 6.16
N TYR A 170 -9.75 9.35 6.41
CA TYR A 170 -9.75 8.77 7.76
C TYR A 170 -8.86 9.53 8.75
N ARG A 171 -7.62 9.82 8.36
CA ARG A 171 -6.61 10.29 9.32
C ARG A 171 -6.54 11.81 9.43
N ARG A 172 -6.50 12.50 8.29
CA ARG A 172 -6.34 13.96 8.29
C ARG A 172 -7.67 14.67 8.49
N PHE A 173 -8.68 14.28 7.74
CA PHE A 173 -9.99 14.94 7.78
C PHE A 173 -10.96 14.37 8.81
N LYS A 174 -10.63 13.22 9.44
CA LYS A 174 -11.49 12.52 10.41
C LYS A 174 -12.89 12.27 9.87
N ARG A 175 -12.97 11.85 8.62
CA ARG A 175 -14.18 11.47 7.91
C ARG A 175 -14.16 10.00 7.56
N VAL A 176 -15.31 9.36 7.69
CA VAL A 176 -15.53 7.98 7.28
C VAL A 176 -16.17 8.02 5.88
N PRO A 177 -15.48 7.50 4.85
CA PRO A 177 -16.06 7.43 3.52
C PRO A 177 -17.28 6.51 3.50
N PRO A 178 -18.29 6.79 2.67
CA PRO A 178 -19.43 5.90 2.48
C PRO A 178 -18.99 4.52 1.94
N ASP A 179 -19.62 3.46 2.43
CA ASP A 179 -19.29 2.07 2.06
C ASP A 179 -19.40 1.81 0.55
N ASP A 180 -20.38 2.42 -0.11
CA ASP A 180 -20.56 2.30 -1.55
C ASP A 180 -19.39 2.89 -2.35
N ARG A 181 -18.77 3.96 -1.87
CA ARG A 181 -17.56 4.54 -2.46
C ARG A 181 -16.35 3.60 -2.31
N ILE A 182 -16.16 3.02 -1.12
CA ILE A 182 -15.09 2.04 -0.87
C ILE A 182 -15.27 0.83 -1.78
N ARG A 183 -16.49 0.28 -1.84
CA ARG A 183 -16.84 -0.89 -2.64
C ARG A 183 -16.66 -0.62 -4.14
N ALA A 184 -17.02 0.56 -4.63
CA ALA A 184 -16.81 0.94 -6.02
C ALA A 184 -15.32 0.98 -6.40
N LEU A 185 -14.45 1.48 -5.52
CA LEU A 185 -13.00 1.47 -5.74
C LEU A 185 -12.43 0.05 -5.71
N ILE A 186 -12.90 -0.82 -4.81
CA ILE A 186 -12.47 -2.23 -4.75
C ILE A 186 -12.90 -2.96 -6.04
N ALA A 187 -14.13 -2.75 -6.51
CA ALA A 187 -14.59 -3.33 -7.78
C ALA A 187 -13.71 -2.89 -8.96
N ARG A 188 -13.35 -1.60 -9.00
CA ARG A 188 -12.47 -1.07 -10.03
C ARG A 188 -11.03 -1.63 -9.89
N ALA A 189 -10.51 -1.77 -8.67
CA ALA A 189 -9.21 -2.39 -8.44
C ALA A 189 -9.18 -3.85 -8.97
N ALA A 190 -10.27 -4.60 -8.78
CA ALA A 190 -10.41 -5.95 -9.34
C ALA A 190 -10.40 -5.94 -10.87
N GLU A 191 -11.11 -4.99 -11.51
CA GLU A 191 -11.16 -4.83 -12.97
C GLU A 191 -9.76 -4.57 -13.57
N TYR A 192 -8.98 -3.71 -12.94
CA TYR A 192 -7.64 -3.33 -13.42
C TYR A 192 -6.51 -4.22 -12.86
N VAL A 193 -6.86 -5.25 -12.08
CA VAL A 193 -5.89 -6.18 -11.47
C VAL A 193 -4.84 -5.42 -10.64
N VAL A 194 -5.32 -4.52 -9.77
CA VAL A 194 -4.53 -3.80 -8.77
C VAL A 194 -4.89 -4.37 -7.40
N ALA A 195 -3.89 -4.70 -6.59
CA ALA A 195 -4.13 -5.20 -5.23
C ALA A 195 -4.56 -4.06 -4.30
N VAL A 196 -5.57 -4.30 -3.48
CA VAL A 196 -6.00 -3.37 -2.44
C VAL A 196 -5.20 -3.61 -1.18
N GLU A 197 -4.55 -2.60 -0.65
CA GLU A 197 -3.92 -2.68 0.65
C GLU A 197 -4.97 -2.60 1.76
N VAL A 198 -4.98 -3.58 2.66
CA VAL A 198 -5.64 -3.51 3.97
C VAL A 198 -4.60 -3.02 4.97
N ASN A 199 -4.76 -1.80 5.45
CA ASN A 199 -3.74 -1.10 6.22
C ASN A 199 -4.15 -0.92 7.69
N SER A 200 -3.26 -1.28 8.63
CA SER A 200 -3.57 -1.23 10.08
C SER A 200 -3.63 0.19 10.65
N TYR A 201 -2.95 1.13 10.00
CA TYR A 201 -2.91 2.51 10.48
C TYR A 201 -4.13 3.31 10.01
N TYR A 202 -4.65 3.03 8.82
CA TYR A 202 -5.71 3.81 8.19
C TYR A 202 -7.08 3.15 8.27
N HIS A 203 -7.17 1.82 8.17
CA HIS A 203 -8.47 1.13 8.10
C HIS A 203 -8.92 0.63 9.47
N PRO A 204 -10.00 1.20 10.04
CA PRO A 204 -10.45 0.84 11.38
C PRO A 204 -11.01 -0.58 11.48
N ASN A 205 -11.55 -1.11 10.37
CA ASN A 205 -12.06 -2.48 10.27
C ASN A 205 -11.42 -3.22 9.11
N ALA A 206 -10.30 -3.89 9.38
CA ALA A 206 -9.54 -4.63 8.39
C ALA A 206 -10.32 -5.84 7.83
N TYR A 207 -11.08 -6.54 8.65
CA TYR A 207 -11.89 -7.68 8.20
C TYR A 207 -12.99 -7.26 7.23
N GLN A 208 -13.66 -6.14 7.48
CA GLN A 208 -14.67 -5.63 6.55
C GLN A 208 -14.07 -5.29 5.17
N MET A 209 -12.85 -4.74 5.15
CA MET A 209 -12.14 -4.49 3.89
C MET A 209 -11.85 -5.81 3.14
N ILE A 210 -11.41 -6.85 3.86
CA ILE A 210 -11.18 -8.18 3.27
C ILE A 210 -12.47 -8.76 2.70
N GLU A 211 -13.60 -8.68 3.43
CA GLU A 211 -14.90 -9.18 2.95
C GLU A 211 -15.35 -8.47 1.68
N TRP A 212 -15.21 -7.16 1.60
CA TRP A 212 -15.49 -6.42 0.36
C TRP A 212 -14.55 -6.84 -0.78
N CYS A 213 -13.25 -7.04 -0.51
CA CYS A 213 -12.34 -7.58 -1.52
C CYS A 213 -12.75 -8.99 -2.00
N ARG A 214 -13.25 -9.84 -1.11
CA ARG A 214 -13.78 -11.18 -1.44
C ARG A 214 -15.01 -11.09 -2.33
N GLU A 215 -15.91 -10.16 -2.05
CA GLU A 215 -17.13 -9.96 -2.83
C GLU A 215 -16.83 -9.67 -4.30
N PHE A 216 -15.85 -8.80 -4.57
CA PHE A 216 -15.47 -8.40 -5.92
C PHE A 216 -14.35 -9.25 -6.53
N ASP A 217 -13.93 -10.35 -5.90
CA ASP A 217 -12.80 -11.18 -6.33
C ASP A 217 -11.50 -10.38 -6.54
N ALA A 218 -11.32 -9.33 -5.73
CA ALA A 218 -10.15 -8.46 -5.80
C ALA A 218 -8.90 -9.13 -5.23
N PHE A 219 -7.75 -8.65 -5.66
CA PHE A 219 -6.48 -8.95 -4.99
C PHE A 219 -6.30 -8.07 -3.76
N VAL A 220 -5.64 -8.61 -2.74
CA VAL A 220 -5.42 -7.94 -1.46
C VAL A 220 -3.99 -8.16 -0.97
N THR A 221 -3.47 -7.19 -0.26
CA THR A 221 -2.24 -7.27 0.53
C THR A 221 -2.44 -6.61 1.89
N PHE A 222 -1.52 -6.83 2.83
CA PHE A 222 -1.65 -6.36 4.21
C PHE A 222 -0.46 -5.50 4.59
N GLY A 223 -0.70 -4.25 5.02
CA GLY A 223 0.35 -3.28 5.32
C GLY A 223 0.18 -2.56 6.66
N SER A 224 1.30 -2.26 7.29
CA SER A 224 1.33 -1.53 8.56
C SER A 224 1.53 -0.02 8.38
N ASN A 225 2.10 0.44 7.27
CA ASN A 225 2.64 1.79 7.10
C ASN A 225 3.65 2.12 8.22
N ALA A 226 4.54 1.18 8.49
CA ALA A 226 5.45 1.26 9.62
C ALA A 226 6.61 2.24 9.34
N HIS A 227 6.79 3.20 10.26
CA HIS A 227 7.91 4.15 10.27
C HIS A 227 8.85 3.90 11.45
N SER A 228 8.46 3.06 12.39
CA SER A 228 9.27 2.64 13.54
C SER A 228 9.28 1.12 13.69
N LEU A 229 10.29 0.56 14.39
CA LEU A 229 10.37 -0.88 14.63
C LEU A 229 9.16 -1.44 15.39
N ALA A 230 8.53 -0.65 16.25
CA ALA A 230 7.35 -1.06 17.02
C ALA A 230 6.11 -1.27 16.13
N GLU A 231 6.06 -0.62 14.98
CA GLU A 231 4.94 -0.69 14.03
C GLU A 231 5.08 -1.86 13.05
N VAL A 232 6.27 -2.41 12.84
CA VAL A 232 6.50 -3.57 11.97
C VAL A 232 5.56 -4.72 12.36
N GLY A 233 4.78 -5.23 11.41
CA GLY A 233 3.78 -6.27 11.62
C GLY A 233 2.54 -5.84 12.42
N ALA A 234 2.28 -4.53 12.56
CA ALA A 234 1.07 -4.04 13.23
C ALA A 234 -0.22 -4.56 12.59
N ILE A 235 -0.23 -4.74 11.27
CA ILE A 235 -1.37 -5.31 10.54
C ILE A 235 -1.65 -6.75 10.98
N THR A 236 -0.63 -7.60 11.12
CA THR A 236 -0.79 -8.98 11.61
C THR A 236 -1.39 -8.99 13.01
N ARG A 237 -0.88 -8.14 13.90
CA ARG A 237 -1.42 -8.01 15.27
C ARG A 237 -2.86 -7.49 15.29
N LEU A 238 -3.22 -6.59 14.38
CA LEU A 238 -4.61 -6.12 14.24
C LEU A 238 -5.54 -7.24 13.80
N LEU A 239 -5.18 -7.96 12.75
CA LEU A 239 -5.96 -9.07 12.21
C LEU A 239 -6.15 -10.19 13.23
N GLU A 240 -5.10 -10.59 13.96
CA GLU A 240 -5.19 -11.59 15.03
C GLU A 240 -6.12 -11.15 16.18
N ARG A 241 -6.17 -9.85 16.50
CA ARG A 241 -7.12 -9.33 17.51
C ARG A 241 -8.55 -9.32 17.00
N GLN A 242 -8.77 -8.90 15.76
CA GLN A 242 -10.12 -8.86 15.18
C GLN A 242 -10.69 -10.27 14.99
N ALA A 243 -9.87 -11.25 14.58
CA ALA A 243 -10.28 -12.64 14.46
C ALA A 243 -10.80 -13.28 15.78
N LYS A 244 -10.24 -12.85 16.92
CA LYS A 244 -10.68 -13.34 18.25
C LYS A 244 -12.01 -12.75 18.69
N ASN A 245 -12.48 -11.70 18.05
CA ASN A 245 -13.69 -10.97 18.41
C ASN A 245 -14.82 -11.14 17.39
N ALA A 246 -14.57 -11.87 16.30
CA ALA A 246 -15.54 -12.21 15.25
C ALA A 246 -16.14 -13.59 15.50
#